data_66261e21fea72e9239d46ee6c0c06ecd
#
_entry.id   66261e21fea72e9239d46ee6c0c06ecd
#
_cell.length_a   1.000
_cell.length_b   1.000
_cell.length_c   1.000
_cell.angle_alpha   90.00
_cell.angle_beta   90.00
_cell.angle_gamma   90.00
#
_symmetry.space_group_name_H-M   'P 1'
#
loop_
_entity.id
_entity.type
_entity.pdbx_description
1 polymer ?
#
loop_
_entity_poly.entity_id
_entity_poly.type
_entity_poly.pdbx_seq_one_letter_code
_entity_poly.pdbx_strand_id
1 'polypeptide(L)'
;MDETAQDDGASTDDVVQQDVVQQVVDGTAWREFCALLADAGESILAAGNPEDPLDRAEGFRMLTRLMRGSLESFLEHAQPRHPQLICTCHETIKIVGENPDNHYLGASLDGKYDYRIWGTRGEAKWISFNLFSGAGFGGGGPGTGATLHEEHMHIEPDGSFEVIISQTEHPGNWLRSEADTRSIAIRQTFLDKRGQEHADLHIERIGDQGATPPDPLTPEALHQALTIVGHYTKIVAGIGAQWAVRQAQWPNVFTDEAEDDLTDKFKDPQIKWHQAYFDLGEDEALVVEVVPPACDYWMIALHNHWMETLDYVNHQSTLNCHSATLEPDGSARFVVAHRDPGVANWLDTAGHRHGTVGVRWVGPDVVDVLPSTRVVALSELA
;
A
#
# COMPACT_ATOMS: atom_id res chain seq x y z
N MET A 1 59.08 37.66 2.51
CA MET A 1 58.25 36.85 3.43
C MET A 1 56.83 37.06 2.99
N ASP A 2 56.36 36.15 2.19
CA ASP A 2 55.05 36.21 1.58
C ASP A 2 54.21 35.09 2.24
N GLU A 3 53.33 35.53 3.11
CA GLU A 3 52.38 34.63 3.82
C GLU A 3 51.17 34.44 2.89
N THR A 4 51.16 33.35 2.14
CA THR A 4 49.97 32.90 1.43
C THR A 4 48.97 32.34 2.42
N ALA A 5 47.94 33.12 2.73
CA ALA A 5 46.78 32.64 3.43
C ALA A 5 46.11 31.52 2.61
N GLN A 6 46.09 30.30 3.12
CA GLN A 6 45.25 29.20 2.64
C GLN A 6 43.81 29.57 2.97
N ASP A 7 43.02 29.83 1.97
CA ASP A 7 41.57 29.97 2.05
C ASP A 7 41.00 28.53 2.09
N ASP A 8 40.78 28.01 3.30
CA ASP A 8 40.06 26.74 3.56
C ASP A 8 38.56 27.01 3.37
N GLY A 9 38.17 27.21 2.11
CA GLY A 9 36.76 27.27 1.76
C GLY A 9 36.07 25.93 1.99
N ALA A 10 35.22 25.85 3.02
CA ALA A 10 34.34 24.69 3.22
C ALA A 10 33.57 24.42 1.91
N SER A 11 33.46 23.14 1.53
CA SER A 11 32.70 22.77 0.34
C SER A 11 31.22 23.12 0.52
N THR A 12 30.49 23.32 -0.58
CA THR A 12 29.04 23.59 -0.53
C THR A 12 28.31 22.47 0.24
N ASP A 13 28.79 21.23 0.11
CA ASP A 13 28.24 20.06 0.82
C ASP A 13 28.49 20.13 2.32
N ASP A 14 29.69 20.60 2.76
CA ASP A 14 29.99 20.77 4.19
C ASP A 14 29.12 21.87 4.82
N VAL A 15 28.83 22.96 4.08
CA VAL A 15 27.96 24.05 4.56
C VAL A 15 26.51 23.56 4.69
N VAL A 16 25.98 22.81 3.71
CA VAL A 16 24.63 22.24 3.75
C VAL A 16 24.50 21.24 4.89
N GLN A 17 25.50 20.40 5.10
CA GLN A 17 25.49 19.39 6.16
C GLN A 17 25.53 20.05 7.56
N GLN A 18 26.32 21.11 7.77
CA GLN A 18 26.33 21.89 9.00
C GLN A 18 24.98 22.56 9.27
N ASP A 19 24.27 23.01 8.23
CA ASP A 19 22.93 23.62 8.37
C ASP A 19 21.91 22.59 8.85
N VAL A 20 21.90 21.35 8.29
CA VAL A 20 20.99 20.29 8.71
C VAL A 20 21.21 19.87 10.18
N VAL A 21 22.46 19.73 10.61
CA VAL A 21 22.79 19.42 12.02
C VAL A 21 22.26 20.52 12.93
N GLN A 22 22.45 21.80 12.55
CA GLN A 22 21.95 22.92 13.34
C GLN A 22 20.43 22.96 13.42
N GLN A 23 19.72 22.62 12.34
CA GLN A 23 18.26 22.54 12.31
C GLN A 23 17.70 21.46 13.26
N VAL A 24 18.42 20.36 13.44
CA VAL A 24 18.05 19.35 14.45
C VAL A 24 18.33 19.89 15.87
N VAL A 25 19.50 20.51 16.09
CA VAL A 25 19.91 21.01 17.42
C VAL A 25 19.00 22.12 17.93
N ASP A 26 18.57 23.06 17.07
CA ASP A 26 17.70 24.16 17.46
C ASP A 26 16.20 23.86 17.36
N GLY A 27 15.84 22.63 16.90
CA GLY A 27 14.49 22.14 16.77
C GLY A 27 13.74 22.64 15.53
N THR A 28 14.41 23.25 14.57
CA THR A 28 13.81 23.68 13.29
C THR A 28 13.28 22.48 12.51
N ALA A 29 14.07 21.40 12.40
CA ALA A 29 13.66 20.17 11.73
C ALA A 29 12.35 19.59 12.31
N TRP A 30 12.18 19.64 13.63
CA TRP A 30 10.93 19.20 14.27
C TRP A 30 9.75 20.12 13.96
N ARG A 31 9.95 21.44 13.95
CA ARG A 31 8.89 22.40 13.60
C ARG A 31 8.46 22.25 12.14
N GLU A 32 9.40 22.03 11.23
CA GLU A 32 9.12 21.79 9.81
C GLU A 32 8.33 20.50 9.61
N PHE A 33 8.71 19.42 10.30
CA PHE A 33 7.94 18.18 10.31
C PHE A 33 6.49 18.40 10.79
N CYS A 34 6.30 19.11 11.91
CA CYS A 34 4.96 19.43 12.40
C CYS A 34 4.17 20.28 11.40
N ALA A 35 4.82 21.19 10.68
CA ALA A 35 4.19 21.99 9.64
C ALA A 35 3.73 21.14 8.45
N LEU A 36 4.53 20.16 8.02
CA LEU A 36 4.14 19.19 6.98
C LEU A 36 2.92 18.36 7.41
N LEU A 37 2.86 17.94 8.69
CA LEU A 37 1.69 17.21 9.21
C LEU A 37 0.44 18.10 9.30
N ALA A 38 0.59 19.36 9.69
CA ALA A 38 -0.51 20.32 9.69
C ALA A 38 -1.05 20.52 8.26
N ASP A 39 -0.15 20.68 7.29
CA ASP A 39 -0.50 20.81 5.87
C ASP A 39 -1.16 19.53 5.31
N ALA A 40 -0.72 18.34 5.74
CA ALA A 40 -1.43 17.09 5.45
C ALA A 40 -2.88 17.11 5.99
N GLY A 41 -3.10 17.71 7.17
CA GLY A 41 -4.42 17.90 7.76
C GLY A 41 -5.36 18.76 6.90
N GLU A 42 -4.83 19.77 6.23
CA GLU A 42 -5.62 20.62 5.34
C GLU A 42 -6.18 19.83 4.13
N SER A 43 -5.51 18.75 3.71
CA SER A 43 -6.02 17.89 2.63
C SER A 43 -7.36 17.24 2.99
N ILE A 44 -7.58 16.93 4.28
CA ILE A 44 -8.84 16.36 4.76
C ILE A 44 -9.98 17.40 4.68
N LEU A 45 -9.64 18.67 4.85
CA LEU A 45 -10.60 19.78 4.84
C LEU A 45 -10.84 20.35 3.44
N ALA A 46 -10.12 19.86 2.44
CA ALA A 46 -10.19 20.37 1.07
C ALA A 46 -11.61 20.23 0.48
N ALA A 47 -11.93 21.14 -0.45
CA ALA A 47 -13.23 21.16 -1.12
C ALA A 47 -13.48 19.84 -1.88
N GLY A 48 -14.72 19.35 -1.80
CA GLY A 48 -15.14 18.09 -2.39
C GLY A 48 -15.08 16.90 -1.44
N ASN A 49 -14.34 16.99 -0.34
CA ASN A 49 -14.37 15.98 0.72
C ASN A 49 -15.61 16.13 1.62
N PRO A 50 -16.12 15.01 2.17
CA PRO A 50 -17.30 15.05 3.04
C PRO A 50 -17.08 15.92 4.29
N GLU A 51 -18.17 16.53 4.77
CA GLU A 51 -18.20 17.29 6.02
C GLU A 51 -18.84 16.51 7.17
N ASP A 52 -19.22 15.27 6.91
CA ASP A 52 -19.77 14.37 7.93
C ASP A 52 -18.77 14.12 9.06
N PRO A 53 -19.22 14.11 10.33
CA PRO A 53 -18.32 13.91 11.47
C PRO A 53 -17.55 12.60 11.46
N LEU A 54 -18.15 11.50 10.96
CA LEU A 54 -17.47 10.20 10.86
C LEU A 54 -16.35 10.26 9.82
N ASP A 55 -16.65 10.77 8.62
CA ASP A 55 -15.65 10.88 7.56
C ASP A 55 -14.48 11.78 7.96
N ARG A 56 -14.75 12.93 8.60
CA ARG A 56 -13.69 13.80 9.10
C ARG A 56 -12.82 13.11 10.15
N ALA A 57 -13.44 12.40 11.09
CA ALA A 57 -12.70 11.67 12.13
C ALA A 57 -11.83 10.57 11.50
N GLU A 58 -12.35 9.85 10.51
CA GLU A 58 -11.59 8.81 9.79
C GLU A 58 -10.49 9.40 8.92
N GLY A 59 -10.69 10.53 8.27
CA GLY A 59 -9.64 11.23 7.54
C GLY A 59 -8.45 11.60 8.44
N PHE A 60 -8.71 12.18 9.60
CA PHE A 60 -7.65 12.45 10.58
C PHE A 60 -7.04 11.17 11.16
N ARG A 61 -7.84 10.12 11.38
CA ARG A 61 -7.31 8.80 11.78
C ARG A 61 -6.38 8.23 10.71
N MET A 62 -6.73 8.34 9.43
CA MET A 62 -5.87 7.93 8.30
C MET A 62 -4.50 8.59 8.37
N LEU A 63 -4.44 9.92 8.61
CA LEU A 63 -3.15 10.62 8.76
C LEU A 63 -2.30 10.01 9.88
N THR A 64 -2.90 9.67 11.02
CA THR A 64 -2.16 9.05 12.14
C THR A 64 -1.65 7.65 11.80
N ARG A 65 -2.38 6.87 11.01
CA ARG A 65 -1.99 5.55 10.53
C ARG A 65 -0.84 5.64 9.52
N LEU A 66 -0.94 6.54 8.54
CA LEU A 66 0.11 6.79 7.55
C LEU A 66 1.40 7.29 8.23
N MET A 67 1.29 8.24 9.17
CA MET A 67 2.43 8.72 9.95
C MET A 67 3.10 7.59 10.73
N ARG A 68 2.32 6.76 11.44
CA ARG A 68 2.86 5.63 12.21
C ARG A 68 3.60 4.64 11.31
N GLY A 69 2.97 4.17 10.23
CA GLY A 69 3.59 3.21 9.32
C GLY A 69 4.84 3.77 8.62
N SER A 70 4.82 5.06 8.29
CA SER A 70 5.99 5.71 7.67
C SER A 70 7.13 5.96 8.66
N LEU A 71 6.85 6.26 9.95
CA LEU A 71 7.88 6.33 10.99
C LEU A 71 8.54 4.96 11.20
N GLU A 72 7.76 3.88 11.28
CA GLU A 72 8.29 2.52 11.36
C GLU A 72 9.19 2.20 10.16
N SER A 73 8.77 2.54 8.94
CA SER A 73 9.48 2.19 7.70
C SER A 73 10.70 3.07 7.42
N PHE A 74 10.60 4.39 7.65
CA PHE A 74 11.60 5.38 7.19
C PHE A 74 12.47 5.94 8.31
N LEU A 75 12.20 5.62 9.58
CA LEU A 75 13.01 6.00 10.72
C LEU A 75 13.52 4.78 11.49
N GLU A 76 12.62 3.94 11.99
CA GLU A 76 13.00 2.86 12.91
C GLU A 76 13.64 1.66 12.17
N HIS A 77 13.16 1.31 10.97
CA HIS A 77 13.65 0.20 10.15
C HIS A 77 14.28 0.67 8.83
N ALA A 78 14.88 1.86 8.82
CA ALA A 78 15.43 2.52 7.63
C ALA A 78 16.93 2.22 7.39
N GLN A 79 17.44 1.08 7.85
CA GLN A 79 18.87 0.76 7.74
C GLN A 79 19.14 -0.31 6.66
N PRO A 80 19.49 0.07 5.41
CA PRO A 80 19.70 -0.89 4.32
C PRO A 80 20.86 -1.86 4.54
N ARG A 81 21.81 -1.53 5.42
CA ARG A 81 22.91 -2.44 5.80
C ARG A 81 22.45 -3.55 6.74
N HIS A 82 21.37 -3.33 7.46
CA HIS A 82 20.75 -4.26 8.41
C HIS A 82 19.26 -4.38 8.12
N PRO A 83 18.89 -4.89 6.92
CA PRO A 83 17.49 -4.92 6.49
C PRO A 83 16.66 -5.78 7.43
N GLN A 84 15.43 -5.36 7.66
CA GLN A 84 14.43 -6.09 8.43
C GLN A 84 13.11 -6.12 7.66
N LEU A 85 12.50 -7.29 7.56
CA LEU A 85 11.14 -7.43 7.06
C LEU A 85 10.16 -7.02 8.15
N ILE A 86 9.38 -5.98 7.89
CA ILE A 86 8.31 -5.52 8.78
C ILE A 86 6.97 -5.60 8.09
N CYS A 87 5.88 -5.76 8.86
CA CYS A 87 4.54 -5.68 8.32
C CYS A 87 4.18 -4.21 8.06
N THR A 88 4.08 -3.81 6.79
CA THR A 88 3.90 -2.41 6.39
C THR A 88 2.45 -1.98 6.26
N CYS A 89 1.53 -2.93 6.11
CA CYS A 89 0.09 -2.66 5.97
C CYS A 89 -0.73 -3.78 6.62
N HIS A 90 -1.67 -3.42 7.47
CA HIS A 90 -2.53 -4.35 8.22
C HIS A 90 -3.77 -3.61 8.75
N GLU A 91 -4.57 -4.23 9.64
CA GLU A 91 -5.86 -3.73 10.13
C GLU A 91 -5.83 -2.30 10.72
N THR A 92 -4.68 -1.85 11.21
CA THR A 92 -4.51 -0.54 11.85
C THR A 92 -3.41 0.33 11.24
N ILE A 93 -2.76 -0.11 10.17
CA ILE A 93 -1.97 0.70 9.22
C ILE A 93 -2.53 0.40 7.84
N LYS A 94 -3.29 1.31 7.27
CA LYS A 94 -3.97 1.17 5.98
C LYS A 94 -3.40 2.14 4.98
N ILE A 95 -3.18 1.65 3.76
CA ILE A 95 -2.58 2.44 2.68
C ILE A 95 -3.48 2.29 1.46
N VAL A 96 -4.06 3.35 1.04
CA VAL A 96 -4.97 3.56 -0.10
C VAL A 96 -5.32 2.29 -0.87
N GLY A 97 -6.52 1.75 -0.60
CA GLY A 97 -7.07 0.59 -1.31
C GLY A 97 -6.30 -0.70 -1.07
N GLU A 98 -5.77 -0.91 0.12
CA GLU A 98 -5.11 -2.16 0.47
C GLU A 98 -6.04 -3.37 0.28
N ASN A 99 -5.46 -4.53 0.03
CA ASN A 99 -6.21 -5.78 -0.03
C ASN A 99 -6.23 -6.45 1.36
N PRO A 100 -7.41 -6.64 1.99
CA PRO A 100 -7.54 -7.30 3.28
C PRO A 100 -6.97 -8.72 3.33
N ASP A 101 -6.99 -9.43 2.20
CA ASP A 101 -6.48 -10.79 2.08
C ASP A 101 -4.96 -10.87 1.96
N ASN A 102 -4.28 -9.72 1.83
CA ASN A 102 -2.84 -9.68 1.73
C ASN A 102 -2.17 -9.54 3.10
N HIS A 103 -1.06 -10.26 3.25
CA HIS A 103 -0.02 -9.93 4.22
C HIS A 103 1.10 -9.17 3.50
N TYR A 104 1.39 -7.97 3.98
CA TYR A 104 2.35 -7.07 3.37
C TYR A 104 3.62 -6.99 4.20
N LEU A 105 4.74 -7.46 3.66
CA LEU A 105 6.05 -7.25 4.25
C LEU A 105 6.84 -6.24 3.43
N GLY A 106 7.70 -5.48 4.09
CA GLY A 106 8.60 -4.55 3.42
C GLY A 106 9.93 -4.43 4.13
N ALA A 107 10.95 -4.01 3.39
CA ALA A 107 12.26 -3.69 3.93
C ALA A 107 12.89 -2.52 3.16
N SER A 108 13.65 -1.69 3.88
CA SER A 108 14.51 -0.66 3.28
C SER A 108 15.73 -1.31 2.64
N LEU A 109 16.03 -0.92 1.42
CA LEU A 109 17.17 -1.39 0.63
C LEU A 109 18.02 -0.20 0.14
N ASP A 110 19.22 -0.50 -0.33
CA ASP A 110 20.05 0.42 -1.11
C ASP A 110 20.62 -0.37 -2.29
N GLY A 111 20.30 0.06 -3.50
CA GLY A 111 20.70 -0.65 -4.73
C GLY A 111 22.17 -0.87 -4.92
N LYS A 112 23.04 -0.23 -4.10
CA LYS A 112 24.49 -0.52 -4.11
C LYS A 112 24.87 -1.84 -3.40
N TYR A 113 23.93 -2.48 -2.68
CA TYR A 113 24.13 -3.74 -1.99
C TYR A 113 23.33 -4.86 -2.63
N ASP A 114 23.85 -6.08 -2.48
CA ASP A 114 23.14 -7.31 -2.79
C ASP A 114 22.46 -7.84 -1.53
N TYR A 115 21.26 -8.43 -1.70
CA TYR A 115 20.49 -8.98 -0.60
C TYR A 115 20.01 -10.39 -0.92
N ARG A 116 19.77 -11.14 0.15
CA ARG A 116 19.18 -12.47 0.12
C ARG A 116 17.90 -12.44 0.93
N ILE A 117 16.80 -12.92 0.34
CA ILE A 117 15.58 -13.29 1.05
C ILE A 117 15.44 -14.79 0.97
N TRP A 118 15.19 -15.45 2.10
CA TRP A 118 15.00 -16.90 2.14
C TRP A 118 13.96 -17.28 3.18
N GLY A 119 13.43 -18.51 3.07
CA GLY A 119 12.48 -19.04 4.02
C GLY A 119 11.58 -20.09 3.43
N THR A 120 10.38 -20.22 3.99
CA THR A 120 9.35 -21.16 3.52
C THR A 120 8.12 -20.43 3.01
N ARG A 121 7.49 -20.99 1.97
CA ARG A 121 6.38 -20.35 1.25
C ARG A 121 5.11 -20.21 2.08
N GLY A 122 4.87 -21.07 3.09
CA GLY A 122 3.56 -21.14 3.74
C GLY A 122 2.44 -21.58 2.80
N GLU A 123 1.20 -21.12 3.08
CA GLU A 123 -0.02 -21.53 2.37
C GLU A 123 -0.67 -20.40 1.56
N ALA A 124 0.04 -19.26 1.35
CA ALA A 124 -0.49 -18.17 0.53
C ALA A 124 -0.92 -18.68 -0.86
N LYS A 125 -2.06 -18.23 -1.35
CA LYS A 125 -2.51 -18.55 -2.71
C LYS A 125 -1.56 -17.98 -3.75
N TRP A 126 -0.94 -16.83 -3.45
CA TRP A 126 -0.05 -16.12 -4.35
C TRP A 126 0.97 -15.31 -3.55
N ILE A 127 2.22 -15.29 -4.03
CA ILE A 127 3.29 -14.49 -3.44
C ILE A 127 4.02 -13.69 -4.53
N SER A 128 4.32 -12.43 -4.26
CA SER A 128 5.09 -11.59 -5.16
C SER A 128 6.09 -10.70 -4.41
N PHE A 129 7.18 -10.38 -5.12
CA PHE A 129 8.29 -9.56 -4.65
C PHE A 129 8.42 -8.37 -5.60
N ASN A 130 8.25 -7.14 -5.09
CA ASN A 130 8.25 -5.94 -5.90
C ASN A 130 9.30 -4.97 -5.38
N LEU A 131 10.28 -4.60 -6.20
CA LEU A 131 11.23 -3.55 -5.88
C LEU A 131 10.65 -2.16 -6.20
N PHE A 132 11.08 -1.19 -5.43
CA PHE A 132 10.79 0.21 -5.67
C PHE A 132 12.09 1.00 -5.78
N SER A 133 12.17 1.83 -6.83
CA SER A 133 13.33 2.63 -7.19
C SER A 133 12.98 4.12 -7.23
N GLY A 134 14.01 4.98 -7.26
CA GLY A 134 13.83 6.42 -7.33
C GLY A 134 13.68 7.11 -5.99
N ALA A 135 13.35 8.40 -6.01
CA ALA A 135 13.29 9.25 -4.83
C ALA A 135 12.10 8.95 -3.89
N GLY A 136 11.32 7.90 -4.19
CA GLY A 136 10.14 7.53 -3.42
C GLY A 136 9.09 8.63 -3.40
N PHE A 137 8.23 8.64 -2.38
CA PHE A 137 7.17 9.64 -2.21
C PHE A 137 7.70 11.09 -1.97
N GLY A 138 9.01 11.28 -1.79
CA GLY A 138 9.63 12.61 -1.60
C GLY A 138 10.07 13.33 -2.88
N GLY A 139 10.01 12.70 -4.06
CA GLY A 139 10.62 13.29 -5.26
C GLY A 139 10.01 12.88 -6.60
N GLY A 140 8.80 12.40 -6.67
CA GLY A 140 8.16 12.07 -7.96
C GLY A 140 7.39 10.75 -7.99
N GLY A 141 7.15 10.16 -6.83
CA GLY A 141 6.45 8.88 -6.67
C GLY A 141 7.39 7.67 -6.81
N PRO A 142 6.98 6.49 -6.35
CA PRO A 142 7.76 5.28 -6.50
C PRO A 142 7.82 4.89 -7.97
N GLY A 143 9.03 4.86 -8.52
CA GLY A 143 9.26 4.08 -9.72
C GLY A 143 9.05 2.61 -9.37
N THR A 144 8.23 1.91 -10.14
CA THR A 144 8.15 0.45 -10.05
C THR A 144 9.45 -0.14 -10.57
N GLY A 145 10.17 -0.85 -9.71
CA GLY A 145 11.32 -1.67 -10.08
C GLY A 145 10.89 -3.02 -10.66
N ALA A 146 11.83 -3.96 -10.63
CA ALA A 146 11.54 -5.33 -11.05
C ALA A 146 10.54 -6.01 -10.12
N THR A 147 9.73 -6.90 -10.69
CA THR A 147 8.79 -7.76 -9.98
C THR A 147 9.13 -9.21 -10.25
N LEU A 148 9.04 -10.05 -9.21
CA LEU A 148 9.14 -11.50 -9.30
C LEU A 148 7.84 -12.10 -8.75
N HIS A 149 7.11 -12.80 -9.61
CA HIS A 149 5.93 -13.55 -9.25
C HIS A 149 6.26 -15.02 -9.03
N GLU A 150 5.51 -15.69 -8.17
CA GLU A 150 5.71 -17.08 -7.79
C GLU A 150 5.79 -18.04 -8.97
N GLU A 151 5.01 -17.82 -10.02
CA GLU A 151 5.00 -18.65 -11.23
C GLU A 151 6.35 -18.71 -11.96
N HIS A 152 7.23 -17.75 -11.67
CA HIS A 152 8.58 -17.66 -12.21
C HIS A 152 9.66 -18.06 -11.19
N MET A 153 9.24 -18.56 -10.02
CA MET A 153 10.16 -18.94 -8.93
C MET A 153 10.40 -20.46 -8.92
N HIS A 154 11.61 -20.81 -8.60
CA HIS A 154 11.94 -22.15 -8.16
C HIS A 154 11.70 -22.25 -6.65
N ILE A 155 10.82 -23.14 -6.24
CA ILE A 155 10.52 -23.45 -4.83
C ILE A 155 10.79 -24.93 -4.65
N GLU A 156 11.55 -25.29 -3.62
CA GLU A 156 11.89 -26.67 -3.31
C GLU A 156 10.65 -27.49 -2.87
N PRO A 157 10.70 -28.84 -2.95
CA PRO A 157 9.54 -29.66 -2.57
C PRO A 157 9.11 -29.54 -1.12
N ASP A 158 9.99 -29.07 -0.22
CA ASP A 158 9.68 -28.78 1.18
C ASP A 158 9.12 -27.37 1.44
N GLY A 159 8.90 -26.61 0.35
CA GLY A 159 8.41 -25.23 0.39
C GLY A 159 9.50 -24.17 0.63
N SER A 160 10.74 -24.57 0.80
CA SER A 160 11.84 -23.61 0.97
C SER A 160 12.23 -22.94 -0.35
N PHE A 161 12.66 -21.69 -0.27
CA PHE A 161 13.18 -20.95 -1.41
C PHE A 161 14.14 -19.84 -1.00
N GLU A 162 14.85 -19.32 -1.98
CA GLU A 162 15.74 -18.19 -1.86
C GLU A 162 15.52 -17.24 -3.03
N VAL A 163 15.58 -15.93 -2.78
CA VAL A 163 15.58 -14.86 -3.81
C VAL A 163 16.79 -13.99 -3.60
N ILE A 164 17.61 -13.81 -4.64
CA ILE A 164 18.73 -12.88 -4.64
C ILE A 164 18.31 -11.58 -5.28
N ILE A 165 18.56 -10.47 -4.59
CA ILE A 165 18.34 -9.12 -5.09
C ILE A 165 19.70 -8.52 -5.41
N SER A 166 19.97 -8.23 -6.67
CA SER A 166 21.29 -7.77 -7.13
C SER A 166 21.19 -7.06 -8.47
N GLN A 167 22.09 -6.10 -8.74
CA GLN A 167 22.27 -5.54 -10.07
C GLN A 167 22.91 -6.54 -11.05
N THR A 168 23.63 -7.52 -10.53
CA THR A 168 24.28 -8.57 -11.30
C THR A 168 23.41 -9.81 -11.34
N GLU A 169 23.24 -10.39 -12.51
CA GLU A 169 22.46 -11.61 -12.71
C GLU A 169 22.97 -12.77 -11.85
N HIS A 170 22.04 -13.46 -11.20
CA HIS A 170 22.30 -14.64 -10.38
C HIS A 170 21.52 -15.86 -10.90
N PRO A 171 22.06 -17.08 -10.76
CA PRO A 171 21.28 -18.29 -11.00
C PRO A 171 20.16 -18.44 -9.96
N GLY A 172 19.07 -19.12 -10.34
CA GLY A 172 17.90 -19.32 -9.46
C GLY A 172 16.93 -18.13 -9.46
N ASN A 173 16.26 -17.90 -8.34
CA ASN A 173 15.34 -16.77 -8.22
C ASN A 173 16.12 -15.46 -8.04
N TRP A 174 16.20 -14.70 -9.09
CA TRP A 174 16.90 -13.42 -9.11
C TRP A 174 15.93 -12.29 -9.37
N LEU A 175 16.00 -11.27 -8.54
CA LEU A 175 15.23 -10.03 -8.66
C LEU A 175 16.20 -8.88 -8.92
N ARG A 176 16.17 -8.36 -10.13
CA ARG A 176 17.11 -7.33 -10.58
C ARG A 176 16.88 -6.01 -9.85
N SER A 177 17.88 -5.54 -9.11
CA SER A 177 17.92 -4.20 -8.55
C SER A 177 18.59 -3.21 -9.49
N GLU A 178 18.29 -1.93 -9.30
CA GLU A 178 18.95 -0.80 -9.96
C GLU A 178 19.70 0.03 -8.91
N ALA A 179 20.62 0.90 -9.33
CA ALA A 179 21.42 1.70 -8.39
C ALA A 179 20.57 2.60 -7.46
N ASP A 180 19.38 2.96 -7.91
CA ASP A 180 18.41 3.77 -7.17
C ASP A 180 17.30 2.95 -6.49
N THR A 181 17.43 1.62 -6.40
CA THR A 181 16.52 0.78 -5.61
C THR A 181 16.55 1.19 -4.15
N ARG A 182 15.38 1.35 -3.53
CA ARG A 182 15.24 1.86 -2.14
C ARG A 182 14.48 0.94 -1.20
N SER A 183 13.58 0.10 -1.72
CA SER A 183 12.79 -0.79 -0.87
C SER A 183 12.27 -1.99 -1.65
N ILE A 184 11.80 -2.98 -0.90
CA ILE A 184 11.02 -4.09 -1.41
C ILE A 184 9.68 -4.15 -0.70
N ALA A 185 8.62 -4.53 -1.43
CA ALA A 185 7.37 -5.01 -0.88
C ALA A 185 7.13 -6.45 -1.29
N ILE A 186 6.78 -7.29 -0.33
CA ILE A 186 6.39 -8.67 -0.51
C ILE A 186 4.91 -8.78 -0.18
N ARG A 187 4.13 -9.31 -1.10
CA ARG A 187 2.71 -9.55 -0.93
C ARG A 187 2.43 -11.04 -0.90
N GLN A 188 1.75 -11.48 0.14
CA GLN A 188 1.22 -12.83 0.26
C GLN A 188 -0.30 -12.72 0.25
N THR A 189 -0.96 -13.24 -0.76
CA THR A 189 -2.41 -13.21 -0.91
C THR A 189 -3.00 -14.53 -0.43
N PHE A 190 -3.99 -14.47 0.46
CA PHE A 190 -4.63 -15.63 1.08
C PHE A 190 -6.09 -15.76 0.66
N LEU A 191 -6.59 -16.99 0.67
CA LEU A 191 -8.04 -17.26 0.57
C LEU A 191 -8.71 -17.16 1.95
N ASP A 192 -8.00 -17.59 2.99
CA ASP A 192 -8.33 -17.42 4.41
C ASP A 192 -7.08 -16.97 5.18
N LYS A 193 -6.82 -15.68 5.20
CA LYS A 193 -5.62 -15.08 5.81
C LYS A 193 -5.41 -15.45 7.28
N ARG A 194 -6.47 -15.76 8.01
CA ARG A 194 -6.40 -16.10 9.45
C ARG A 194 -6.19 -17.57 9.72
N GLY A 195 -6.68 -18.43 8.80
CA GLY A 195 -6.60 -19.88 8.93
C GLY A 195 -5.39 -20.49 8.25
N GLN A 196 -4.72 -19.76 7.33
CA GLN A 196 -3.61 -20.25 6.53
C GLN A 196 -2.26 -19.80 7.08
N GLU A 197 -1.24 -20.67 6.94
CA GLU A 197 0.13 -20.39 7.39
C GLU A 197 0.79 -19.34 6.47
N HIS A 198 1.33 -18.29 7.08
CA HIS A 198 2.11 -17.26 6.38
C HIS A 198 3.49 -17.79 6.02
N ALA A 199 4.09 -17.25 4.96
CA ALA A 199 5.49 -17.53 4.65
C ALA A 199 6.38 -17.05 5.81
N ASP A 200 7.32 -17.90 6.23
CA ASP A 200 8.36 -17.51 7.17
C ASP A 200 9.56 -17.02 6.37
N LEU A 201 9.80 -15.73 6.38
CA LEU A 201 10.77 -15.05 5.53
C LEU A 201 11.81 -14.30 6.33
N HIS A 202 13.04 -14.39 5.87
CA HIS A 202 14.19 -13.70 6.41
C HIS A 202 14.87 -12.87 5.32
N ILE A 203 15.53 -11.78 5.70
CA ILE A 203 16.33 -10.95 4.79
C ILE A 203 17.70 -10.66 5.39
N GLU A 204 18.74 -10.68 4.56
CA GLU A 204 20.07 -10.23 4.92
C GLU A 204 20.77 -9.51 3.76
N ARG A 205 21.73 -8.69 4.07
CA ARG A 205 22.67 -8.14 3.10
C ARG A 205 23.80 -9.13 2.85
N ILE A 206 24.10 -9.41 1.59
CA ILE A 206 25.20 -10.32 1.21
C ILE A 206 26.54 -9.62 1.43
N GLY A 207 27.51 -10.35 1.98
CA GLY A 207 28.92 -9.95 2.06
C GLY A 207 29.36 -9.26 3.36
N ASP A 208 28.43 -8.95 4.29
CA ASP A 208 28.79 -8.39 5.60
C ASP A 208 27.86 -8.95 6.69
N GLN A 209 27.97 -10.23 6.93
CA GLN A 209 27.03 -11.03 7.73
C GLN A 209 26.97 -10.60 9.21
N GLY A 210 26.44 -9.40 9.48
CA GLY A 210 26.19 -8.93 10.84
C GLY A 210 27.45 -8.65 11.66
N ALA A 211 28.63 -8.59 11.02
CA ALA A 211 29.91 -8.34 11.69
C ALA A 211 30.01 -6.92 12.28
N THR A 212 29.19 -5.99 11.78
CA THR A 212 29.18 -4.59 12.23
C THR A 212 27.79 -4.25 12.78
N PRO A 213 27.66 -3.70 13.99
CA PRO A 213 26.37 -3.28 14.51
C PRO A 213 25.80 -2.14 13.65
N PRO A 214 24.47 -1.92 13.72
CA PRO A 214 23.83 -0.76 13.08
C PRO A 214 24.51 0.55 13.48
N ASP A 215 24.60 1.48 12.53
CA ASP A 215 25.12 2.81 12.80
C ASP A 215 24.18 3.56 13.78
N PRO A 216 24.73 4.36 14.71
CA PRO A 216 23.91 5.23 15.55
C PRO A 216 23.09 6.20 14.72
N LEU A 217 21.92 6.61 15.23
CA LEU A 217 21.13 7.67 14.61
C LEU A 217 21.95 8.96 14.52
N THR A 218 21.98 9.57 13.35
CA THR A 218 22.60 10.88 13.13
C THR A 218 21.57 11.96 12.96
N PRO A 219 21.89 13.26 13.20
CA PRO A 219 20.99 14.38 12.94
C PRO A 219 20.48 14.39 11.48
N GLU A 220 21.34 14.11 10.53
CA GLU A 220 21.01 14.08 9.09
C GLU A 220 20.02 12.98 8.78
N ALA A 221 20.24 11.78 9.31
CA ALA A 221 19.31 10.66 9.15
C ALA A 221 17.93 10.97 9.75
N LEU A 222 17.89 11.58 10.93
CA LEU A 222 16.64 12.02 11.55
C LEU A 222 15.92 13.07 10.70
N HIS A 223 16.64 14.12 10.26
CA HIS A 223 16.08 15.18 9.43
C HIS A 223 15.49 14.61 8.13
N GLN A 224 16.23 13.74 7.45
CA GLN A 224 15.77 13.06 6.23
C GLN A 224 14.52 12.21 6.50
N ALA A 225 14.52 11.41 7.55
CA ALA A 225 13.37 10.57 7.93
C ALA A 225 12.12 11.41 8.19
N LEU A 226 12.21 12.46 9.02
CA LEU A 226 11.08 13.35 9.30
C LEU A 226 10.53 14.03 8.05
N THR A 227 11.41 14.46 7.15
CA THR A 227 11.03 15.05 5.86
C THR A 227 10.26 14.04 5.00
N ILE A 228 10.77 12.80 4.86
CA ILE A 228 10.11 11.74 4.10
C ILE A 228 8.75 11.41 4.71
N VAL A 229 8.67 11.22 6.02
CA VAL A 229 7.43 10.88 6.75
C VAL A 229 6.35 11.96 6.54
N GLY A 230 6.73 13.25 6.67
CA GLY A 230 5.81 14.35 6.45
C GLY A 230 5.25 14.39 5.03
N HIS A 231 6.13 14.29 4.03
CA HIS A 231 5.71 14.25 2.63
C HIS A 231 4.92 13.01 2.27
N TYR A 232 5.34 11.82 2.73
CA TYR A 232 4.60 10.58 2.53
C TYR A 232 3.18 10.68 3.04
N THR A 233 3.01 11.12 4.29
CA THR A 233 1.70 11.28 4.91
C THR A 233 0.80 12.20 4.09
N LYS A 234 1.30 13.36 3.66
CA LYS A 234 0.55 14.33 2.85
C LYS A 234 0.17 13.76 1.48
N ILE A 235 1.14 13.18 0.76
CA ILE A 235 0.94 12.71 -0.63
C ILE A 235 -0.04 11.54 -0.65
N VAL A 236 0.15 10.54 0.22
CA VAL A 236 -0.69 9.34 0.23
C VAL A 236 -2.13 9.66 0.65
N ALA A 237 -2.30 10.53 1.65
CA ALA A 237 -3.63 11.02 2.03
C ALA A 237 -4.31 11.78 0.87
N GLY A 238 -3.56 12.63 0.18
CA GLY A 238 -4.05 13.38 -0.97
C GLY A 238 -4.47 12.47 -2.14
N ILE A 239 -3.73 11.39 -2.40
CA ILE A 239 -4.09 10.41 -3.46
C ILE A 239 -5.45 9.77 -3.15
N GLY A 240 -5.64 9.23 -1.95
CA GLY A 240 -6.90 8.57 -1.57
C GLY A 240 -8.09 9.51 -1.66
N ALA A 241 -7.96 10.73 -1.12
CA ALA A 241 -9.00 11.75 -1.17
C ALA A 241 -9.36 12.15 -2.62
N GLN A 242 -8.36 12.39 -3.48
CA GLN A 242 -8.58 12.78 -4.87
C GLN A 242 -9.27 11.67 -5.67
N TRP A 243 -8.91 10.42 -5.47
CA TRP A 243 -9.57 9.29 -6.13
C TRP A 243 -11.04 9.18 -5.72
N ALA A 244 -11.33 9.27 -4.43
CA ALA A 244 -12.70 9.19 -3.94
C ALA A 244 -13.55 10.37 -4.45
N VAL A 245 -13.04 11.60 -4.41
CA VAL A 245 -13.74 12.79 -4.96
C VAL A 245 -14.01 12.64 -6.46
N ARG A 246 -13.07 12.08 -7.21
CA ARG A 246 -13.27 11.83 -8.63
C ARG A 246 -14.36 10.79 -8.87
N GLN A 247 -14.29 9.64 -8.19
CA GLN A 247 -15.29 8.57 -8.34
C GLN A 247 -16.69 8.98 -7.87
N ALA A 248 -16.79 9.86 -6.88
CA ALA A 248 -18.05 10.40 -6.39
C ALA A 248 -18.83 11.23 -7.46
N GLN A 249 -18.21 11.54 -8.61
CA GLN A 249 -18.90 12.16 -9.75
C GLN A 249 -19.83 11.17 -10.47
N TRP A 250 -19.61 9.86 -10.31
CA TRP A 250 -20.43 8.78 -10.87
C TRP A 250 -20.87 7.82 -9.75
N PRO A 251 -21.76 8.26 -8.83
CA PRO A 251 -22.13 7.44 -7.69
C PRO A 251 -22.87 6.17 -8.13
N ASN A 252 -22.55 5.08 -7.44
CA ASN A 252 -23.17 3.77 -7.61
C ASN A 252 -22.91 3.09 -8.98
N VAL A 253 -21.85 3.50 -9.69
CA VAL A 253 -21.51 2.93 -11.01
C VAL A 253 -20.01 2.64 -11.10
N PHE A 254 -19.64 1.44 -11.56
CA PHE A 254 -18.28 1.17 -12.01
C PHE A 254 -18.08 1.81 -13.39
N THR A 255 -17.02 2.58 -13.55
CA THR A 255 -16.71 3.28 -14.79
C THR A 255 -15.21 3.48 -14.98
N ASP A 256 -14.75 3.35 -16.22
CA ASP A 256 -13.36 3.63 -16.60
C ASP A 256 -13.10 5.16 -16.70
N GLU A 257 -14.15 6.01 -16.74
CA GLU A 257 -14.00 7.46 -16.78
C GLU A 257 -13.38 8.05 -15.49
N ALA A 258 -13.44 7.30 -14.39
CA ALA A 258 -12.81 7.67 -13.12
C ALA A 258 -11.32 7.34 -13.06
N GLU A 259 -10.78 6.58 -14.00
CA GLU A 259 -9.36 6.24 -14.05
C GLU A 259 -8.51 7.47 -14.41
N ASP A 260 -7.27 7.50 -13.89
CA ASP A 260 -6.30 8.54 -14.18
C ASP A 260 -4.87 7.96 -14.34
N ASP A 261 -3.93 8.81 -14.84
CA ASP A 261 -2.53 8.44 -15.05
C ASP A 261 -1.81 8.01 -13.74
N LEU A 262 -2.35 8.39 -12.56
CA LEU A 262 -1.79 7.97 -11.27
C LEU A 262 -2.10 6.49 -11.00
N THR A 263 -3.30 6.05 -11.33
CA THR A 263 -3.71 4.66 -11.20
C THR A 263 -2.79 3.74 -12.00
N ASP A 264 -2.41 4.14 -13.22
CA ASP A 264 -1.54 3.36 -14.10
C ASP A 264 -0.11 3.18 -13.56
N LYS A 265 0.41 4.14 -12.81
CA LYS A 265 1.76 4.08 -12.24
C LYS A 265 1.93 3.07 -11.11
N PHE A 266 0.84 2.65 -10.48
CA PHE A 266 0.85 1.69 -9.36
C PHE A 266 0.33 0.31 -9.77
N LYS A 267 -0.12 0.13 -11.02
CA LYS A 267 -0.69 -1.13 -11.52
C LYS A 267 0.40 -2.19 -11.65
N ASP A 268 0.20 -3.29 -10.93
CA ASP A 268 0.77 -4.57 -11.30
C ASP A 268 0.02 -5.05 -12.55
N PRO A 269 0.69 -5.39 -13.66
CA PRO A 269 0.02 -5.82 -14.90
C PRO A 269 -0.86 -7.05 -14.72
N GLN A 270 -0.59 -7.87 -13.71
CA GLN A 270 -1.40 -9.05 -13.35
C GLN A 270 -2.63 -8.71 -12.48
N ILE A 271 -2.86 -7.43 -12.16
CA ILE A 271 -3.99 -6.99 -11.36
C ILE A 271 -4.84 -6.02 -12.17
N LYS A 272 -6.11 -6.40 -12.40
CA LYS A 272 -7.15 -5.47 -12.85
C LYS A 272 -7.94 -5.00 -11.64
N TRP A 273 -8.03 -3.70 -11.45
CA TRP A 273 -8.68 -3.09 -10.30
C TRP A 273 -9.71 -2.05 -10.76
N HIS A 274 -10.97 -2.30 -10.44
CA HIS A 274 -12.08 -1.41 -10.73
C HIS A 274 -12.69 -0.90 -9.44
N GLN A 275 -13.21 0.31 -9.49
CA GLN A 275 -13.82 0.99 -8.34
C GLN A 275 -15.11 1.66 -8.72
N ALA A 276 -16.03 1.73 -7.77
CA ALA A 276 -17.20 2.59 -7.81
C ALA A 276 -17.33 3.33 -6.47
N TYR A 277 -17.92 4.49 -6.48
CA TYR A 277 -18.28 5.21 -5.26
C TYR A 277 -19.72 4.86 -4.90
N PHE A 278 -19.98 4.21 -3.77
CA PHE A 278 -21.33 4.01 -3.29
C PHE A 278 -21.80 5.23 -2.49
N ASP A 279 -23.04 5.68 -2.74
CA ASP A 279 -23.76 6.68 -1.94
C ASP A 279 -25.19 6.20 -1.84
N LEU A 280 -25.59 5.76 -0.64
CA LEU A 280 -26.84 5.03 -0.40
C LEU A 280 -27.68 5.71 0.67
N GLY A 281 -28.98 5.80 0.39
CA GLY A 281 -29.96 6.14 1.40
C GLY A 281 -30.11 5.02 2.45
N GLU A 282 -30.75 5.34 3.58
CA GLU A 282 -30.86 4.42 4.74
C GLU A 282 -31.56 3.10 4.41
N ASP A 283 -32.51 3.11 3.46
CA ASP A 283 -33.29 1.95 3.01
C ASP A 283 -32.92 1.51 1.57
N GLU A 284 -31.75 1.90 1.08
CA GLU A 284 -31.23 1.52 -0.23
C GLU A 284 -30.10 0.49 -0.11
N ALA A 285 -29.90 -0.26 -1.19
CA ALA A 285 -28.82 -1.17 -1.37
C ALA A 285 -28.23 -1.05 -2.79
N LEU A 286 -26.90 -1.16 -2.93
CA LEU A 286 -26.25 -1.30 -4.21
C LEU A 286 -26.05 -2.79 -4.51
N VAL A 287 -26.70 -3.27 -5.56
CA VAL A 287 -26.49 -4.59 -6.12
C VAL A 287 -25.38 -4.51 -7.15
N VAL A 288 -24.34 -5.32 -6.98
CA VAL A 288 -23.19 -5.45 -7.88
C VAL A 288 -23.23 -6.85 -8.50
N GLU A 289 -23.31 -6.94 -9.82
CA GLU A 289 -23.41 -8.21 -10.54
C GLU A 289 -22.26 -8.34 -11.55
N VAL A 290 -21.62 -9.49 -11.58
CA VAL A 290 -20.50 -9.77 -12.48
C VAL A 290 -20.35 -11.27 -12.70
N VAL A 291 -19.92 -11.67 -13.89
CA VAL A 291 -19.34 -13.00 -14.10
C VAL A 291 -17.83 -12.85 -13.94
N PRO A 292 -17.25 -13.35 -12.82
CA PRO A 292 -15.81 -13.23 -12.62
C PRO A 292 -15.05 -13.82 -13.80
N PRO A 293 -14.01 -13.12 -14.32
CA PRO A 293 -13.17 -13.70 -15.37
C PRO A 293 -12.41 -14.92 -14.84
N ALA A 294 -11.92 -15.76 -15.76
CA ALA A 294 -10.96 -16.79 -15.40
C ALA A 294 -9.69 -16.10 -14.84
N CYS A 295 -9.41 -16.29 -13.57
CA CYS A 295 -8.27 -15.69 -12.87
C CYS A 295 -7.90 -16.55 -11.65
N ASP A 296 -6.72 -16.33 -11.11
CA ASP A 296 -6.22 -17.11 -9.98
C ASP A 296 -6.86 -16.71 -8.66
N TYR A 297 -7.19 -15.42 -8.56
CA TYR A 297 -7.80 -14.84 -7.35
C TYR A 297 -8.64 -13.61 -7.74
N TRP A 298 -9.74 -13.40 -7.03
CA TRP A 298 -10.50 -12.17 -7.09
C TRP A 298 -11.11 -11.83 -5.73
N MET A 299 -11.36 -10.55 -5.53
CA MET A 299 -12.00 -10.05 -4.32
C MET A 299 -12.81 -8.80 -4.57
N ILE A 300 -13.75 -8.52 -3.67
CA ILE A 300 -14.48 -7.27 -3.54
C ILE A 300 -14.32 -6.74 -2.11
N ALA A 301 -14.06 -5.44 -1.95
CA ALA A 301 -13.94 -4.80 -0.63
C ALA A 301 -14.59 -3.43 -0.63
N LEU A 302 -15.14 -3.06 0.53
CA LEU A 302 -15.59 -1.71 0.81
C LEU A 302 -14.48 -0.91 1.49
N HIS A 303 -14.42 0.37 1.14
CA HIS A 303 -13.52 1.36 1.72
C HIS A 303 -14.33 2.58 2.17
N ASN A 304 -13.81 3.32 3.14
CA ASN A 304 -14.34 4.64 3.47
C ASN A 304 -14.00 5.65 2.35
N HIS A 305 -14.43 6.90 2.52
CA HIS A 305 -14.11 7.98 1.56
C HIS A 305 -12.60 8.16 1.33
N TRP A 306 -11.77 7.84 2.31
CA TRP A 306 -10.31 8.01 2.26
C TRP A 306 -9.59 6.83 1.62
N MET A 307 -10.32 5.89 1.03
CA MET A 307 -9.79 4.67 0.42
C MET A 307 -9.10 3.73 1.41
N GLU A 308 -9.41 3.81 2.71
CA GLU A 308 -9.07 2.77 3.66
C GLU A 308 -10.15 1.68 3.64
N THR A 309 -9.78 0.39 3.56
CA THR A 309 -10.76 -0.69 3.74
C THR A 309 -11.54 -0.51 5.03
N LEU A 310 -12.83 -0.82 5.05
CA LEU A 310 -13.64 -0.80 6.26
C LEU A 310 -13.12 -1.84 7.26
N ASP A 311 -13.72 -1.91 8.44
CA ASP A 311 -13.34 -2.87 9.48
C ASP A 311 -13.72 -4.31 9.07
N TYR A 312 -12.87 -4.93 8.26
CA TYR A 312 -13.02 -6.32 7.80
C TYR A 312 -12.73 -7.36 8.89
N VAL A 313 -12.32 -6.93 10.08
CA VAL A 313 -12.11 -7.82 11.23
C VAL A 313 -13.43 -8.16 11.92
N ASN A 314 -14.30 -7.16 12.04
CA ASN A 314 -15.55 -7.26 12.80
C ASN A 314 -16.80 -7.19 11.91
N HIS A 315 -16.67 -6.78 10.64
CA HIS A 315 -17.74 -6.62 9.68
C HIS A 315 -17.44 -7.39 8.38
N GLN A 316 -18.45 -7.94 7.74
CA GLN A 316 -18.30 -8.54 6.42
C GLN A 316 -18.25 -7.43 5.35
N SER A 317 -17.16 -6.68 5.31
CA SER A 317 -16.93 -5.61 4.34
C SER A 317 -16.08 -6.03 3.14
N THR A 318 -15.70 -7.32 3.06
CA THR A 318 -14.93 -7.91 1.99
C THR A 318 -15.34 -9.36 1.75
N LEU A 319 -15.27 -9.79 0.50
CA LEU A 319 -15.44 -11.18 0.06
C LEU A 319 -14.44 -11.48 -1.05
N ASN A 320 -14.02 -12.73 -1.15
CA ASN A 320 -13.13 -13.19 -2.20
C ASN A 320 -13.67 -14.47 -2.90
N CYS A 321 -12.93 -14.99 -3.86
CA CYS A 321 -13.31 -16.16 -4.64
C CYS A 321 -13.54 -17.45 -3.80
N HIS A 322 -13.07 -17.49 -2.58
CA HIS A 322 -13.26 -18.59 -1.64
C HIS A 322 -14.48 -18.38 -0.73
N SER A 323 -14.69 -17.15 -0.27
CA SER A 323 -15.74 -16.81 0.71
C SER A 323 -17.07 -16.41 0.08
N ALA A 324 -17.07 -15.96 -1.17
CA ALA A 324 -18.28 -15.58 -1.89
C ALA A 324 -19.08 -16.81 -2.40
N THR A 325 -20.39 -16.67 -2.43
CA THR A 325 -21.30 -17.63 -3.04
C THR A 325 -21.58 -17.22 -4.48
N LEU A 326 -21.34 -18.12 -5.44
CA LEU A 326 -21.68 -17.91 -6.86
C LEU A 326 -23.09 -18.42 -7.15
N GLU A 327 -23.75 -17.78 -8.11
CA GLU A 327 -25.00 -18.26 -8.69
C GLU A 327 -24.76 -19.52 -9.55
N PRO A 328 -25.83 -20.31 -9.86
CA PRO A 328 -25.68 -21.53 -10.66
C PRO A 328 -25.08 -21.33 -12.05
N ASP A 329 -25.16 -20.15 -12.60
CA ASP A 329 -24.58 -19.78 -13.91
C ASP A 329 -23.12 -19.29 -13.80
N GLY A 330 -22.55 -19.29 -12.59
CA GLY A 330 -21.20 -18.82 -12.31
C GLY A 330 -21.06 -17.32 -12.09
N SER A 331 -22.16 -16.55 -12.13
CA SER A 331 -22.15 -15.15 -11.79
C SER A 331 -22.03 -14.95 -10.27
N ALA A 332 -21.48 -13.80 -9.87
CA ALA A 332 -21.45 -13.32 -8.49
C ALA A 332 -22.40 -12.12 -8.37
N ARG A 333 -23.24 -12.15 -7.34
CA ARG A 333 -24.12 -11.04 -6.97
C ARG A 333 -23.76 -10.61 -5.56
N PHE A 334 -23.30 -9.38 -5.40
CA PHE A 334 -22.99 -8.77 -4.11
C PHE A 334 -24.03 -7.70 -3.78
N VAL A 335 -24.28 -7.49 -2.51
CA VAL A 335 -25.24 -6.49 -2.03
C VAL A 335 -24.55 -5.63 -0.98
N VAL A 336 -24.26 -4.37 -1.31
CA VAL A 336 -23.75 -3.37 -0.36
C VAL A 336 -24.95 -2.70 0.32
N ALA A 337 -25.06 -2.81 1.63
CA ALA A 337 -26.19 -2.27 2.38
C ALA A 337 -25.83 -1.97 3.85
N HIS A 338 -26.53 -1.02 4.45
CA HIS A 338 -26.34 -0.62 5.85
C HIS A 338 -26.86 -1.64 6.88
N ARG A 339 -27.71 -2.57 6.44
CA ARG A 339 -28.32 -3.63 7.26
C ARG A 339 -28.35 -4.91 6.45
N ASP A 340 -28.18 -6.04 7.15
CA ASP A 340 -28.25 -7.35 6.52
C ASP A 340 -29.63 -7.61 5.89
N PRO A 341 -29.71 -7.75 4.56
CA PRO A 341 -30.95 -8.07 3.83
C PRO A 341 -31.25 -9.58 3.82
N GLY A 342 -30.42 -10.41 4.48
CA GLY A 342 -30.58 -11.86 4.48
C GLY A 342 -30.08 -12.57 3.22
N VAL A 343 -29.16 -11.98 2.47
CA VAL A 343 -28.56 -12.56 1.25
C VAL A 343 -27.13 -13.01 1.48
N ALA A 344 -26.68 -14.00 0.69
CA ALA A 344 -25.39 -14.69 0.92
C ALA A 344 -24.18 -13.76 0.85
N ASN A 345 -24.12 -12.86 -0.13
CA ASN A 345 -22.98 -11.97 -0.38
C ASN A 345 -23.29 -10.52 0.03
N TRP A 346 -23.88 -10.33 1.21
CA TRP A 346 -24.03 -9.00 1.77
C TRP A 346 -22.69 -8.44 2.20
N LEU A 347 -22.43 -7.18 1.85
CA LEU A 347 -21.29 -6.40 2.27
C LEU A 347 -21.78 -5.28 3.20
N ASP A 348 -21.33 -5.33 4.45
CA ASP A 348 -21.69 -4.39 5.50
C ASP A 348 -20.92 -3.08 5.34
N THR A 349 -21.64 -1.97 5.19
CA THR A 349 -21.06 -0.64 5.11
C THR A 349 -20.45 -0.16 6.44
N ALA A 350 -20.59 -0.92 7.52
CA ALA A 350 -20.07 -0.60 8.85
C ALA A 350 -20.44 0.84 9.31
N GLY A 351 -21.66 1.29 8.97
CA GLY A 351 -22.18 2.59 9.34
C GLY A 351 -21.83 3.75 8.38
N HIS A 352 -21.10 3.48 7.28
CA HIS A 352 -20.76 4.48 6.29
C HIS A 352 -21.90 4.63 5.27
N ARG A 353 -22.41 5.84 5.13
CA ARG A 353 -23.42 6.17 4.12
C ARG A 353 -22.85 6.09 2.70
N HIS A 354 -21.61 6.48 2.54
CA HIS A 354 -20.90 6.48 1.27
C HIS A 354 -19.44 6.03 1.47
N GLY A 355 -18.79 5.69 0.37
CA GLY A 355 -17.42 5.23 0.32
C GLY A 355 -17.12 4.60 -1.03
N THR A 356 -16.07 3.82 -1.14
CA THR A 356 -15.75 3.13 -2.38
C THR A 356 -15.93 1.63 -2.24
N VAL A 357 -16.32 0.99 -3.35
CA VAL A 357 -16.31 -0.46 -3.53
C VAL A 357 -15.28 -0.80 -4.60
N GLY A 358 -14.29 -1.62 -4.25
CA GLY A 358 -13.24 -2.04 -5.15
C GLY A 358 -13.33 -3.52 -5.48
N VAL A 359 -13.15 -3.86 -6.76
CA VAL A 359 -13.07 -5.25 -7.24
C VAL A 359 -11.70 -5.47 -7.85
N ARG A 360 -11.06 -6.59 -7.54
CA ARG A 360 -9.78 -6.99 -8.14
C ARG A 360 -9.89 -8.34 -8.81
N TRP A 361 -9.33 -8.42 -10.02
CA TRP A 361 -9.07 -9.66 -10.73
C TRP A 361 -7.56 -9.85 -10.82
N VAL A 362 -7.03 -10.99 -10.39
CA VAL A 362 -5.58 -11.24 -10.27
C VAL A 362 -5.22 -12.53 -11.01
N GLY A 363 -4.24 -12.45 -11.84
CA GLY A 363 -3.67 -13.57 -12.58
C GLY A 363 -3.00 -13.15 -13.88
N PRO A 364 -2.15 -14.01 -14.46
CA PRO A 364 -1.56 -13.76 -15.76
C PRO A 364 -2.66 -13.70 -16.83
N ASP A 365 -2.55 -12.73 -17.74
CA ASP A 365 -3.47 -12.56 -18.87
C ASP A 365 -4.96 -12.40 -18.47
N VAL A 366 -5.26 -11.98 -17.25
CA VAL A 366 -6.63 -11.80 -16.78
C VAL A 366 -7.39 -10.80 -17.66
N VAL A 367 -8.57 -11.24 -18.14
CA VAL A 367 -9.47 -10.40 -18.93
C VAL A 367 -10.08 -9.32 -18.05
N ASP A 368 -10.12 -8.11 -18.59
CA ASP A 368 -10.72 -6.98 -17.92
C ASP A 368 -12.25 -7.06 -17.99
N VAL A 369 -12.91 -7.11 -16.81
CA VAL A 369 -14.37 -7.23 -16.69
C VAL A 369 -14.88 -6.20 -15.69
N LEU A 370 -15.75 -5.32 -16.18
CA LEU A 370 -16.37 -4.30 -15.36
C LEU A 370 -17.69 -4.82 -14.78
N PRO A 371 -17.92 -4.76 -13.45
CA PRO A 371 -19.19 -5.14 -12.86
C PRO A 371 -20.34 -4.19 -13.27
N SER A 372 -21.55 -4.73 -13.37
CA SER A 372 -22.76 -3.94 -13.49
C SER A 372 -23.38 -3.65 -12.12
N THR A 373 -24.05 -2.50 -12.02
CA THR A 373 -24.63 -2.07 -10.74
C THR A 373 -26.05 -1.54 -10.90
N ARG A 374 -26.83 -1.63 -9.82
CA ARG A 374 -28.13 -0.96 -9.67
C ARG A 374 -28.44 -0.69 -8.22
N VAL A 375 -29.03 0.46 -7.94
CA VAL A 375 -29.60 0.77 -6.62
C VAL A 375 -31.02 0.25 -6.57
N VAL A 376 -31.37 -0.39 -5.46
CA VAL A 376 -32.70 -0.94 -5.19
C VAL A 376 -33.15 -0.59 -3.78
N ALA A 377 -34.46 -0.62 -3.54
CA ALA A 377 -34.93 -0.55 -2.16
C ALA A 377 -34.54 -1.84 -1.42
N LEU A 378 -34.14 -1.72 -0.15
CA LEU A 378 -33.75 -2.88 0.67
C LEU A 378 -34.86 -3.91 0.77
N SER A 379 -36.12 -3.45 0.77
CA SER A 379 -37.32 -4.30 0.79
C SER A 379 -37.52 -5.16 -0.47
N GLU A 380 -36.86 -4.86 -1.57
CA GLU A 380 -36.92 -5.65 -2.81
C GLU A 380 -35.99 -6.86 -2.78
N LEU A 381 -35.11 -6.95 -1.78
CA LEU A 381 -34.15 -8.03 -1.60
C LEU A 381 -34.62 -9.13 -0.65
N ALA A 382 -35.69 -8.87 0.11
CA ALA A 382 -36.24 -9.76 1.13
C ALA A 382 -37.08 -10.91 0.52
#